data_b166ae9959f290bb970104e072dd1b03
#
_entry.id   b166ae9959f290bb970104e072dd1b03
#
_cell.length_a   1.000
_cell.length_b   1.000
_cell.length_c   1.000
_cell.angle_alpha   90.00
_cell.angle_beta   90.00
_cell.angle_gamma   90.00
#
_symmetry.space_group_name_H-M   'P 1'
#
loop_
_entity.id
_entity.type
_entity.pdbx_description
1 polymer ?
#
loop_
_entity_poly.entity_id
_entity_poly.type
_entity_poly.pdbx_seq_one_letter_code
_entity_poly.pdbx_strand_id
1 'polypeptide(L)'
;MQIYLARNNQQAGPYTLEQLNQMLASQQVLLTDLAWHQGMTEWKALGELTQGKFVYQPEGYVAPAPVAEPAPFEQPAAAKTNTYARPTAKANTFELASIPARIFAKFIDLLLWIPATFILTAFFTAEEKLRFTQLNEQIMTQAMGGNPDQNRVLELQSQMLDMFSTQAWTAAGLYLLIMLVIQGYLIAKSGQSIGKKLTKIKIVDAETGTQTSLMRAFTLRSIVFILPTIYFIPLFSLVDWIFGLGKNRQTLHDKLAKTKVIKQ
;
A
#
# COMPACT_ATOMS: atom_id res chain seq x y z
N MET A 1 27.76 -1.55 -28.70
CA MET A 1 27.43 -2.98 -28.75
C MET A 1 26.07 -3.16 -28.11
N GLN A 2 25.19 -3.97 -28.73
CA GLN A 2 23.84 -4.27 -28.21
C GLN A 2 23.85 -5.70 -27.67
N ILE A 3 23.40 -5.87 -26.43
CA ILE A 3 23.38 -7.14 -25.72
C ILE A 3 21.94 -7.50 -25.37
N TYR A 4 21.54 -8.72 -25.63
CA TYR A 4 20.27 -9.28 -25.26
C TYR A 4 20.47 -10.28 -24.13
N LEU A 5 19.52 -10.31 -23.21
CA LEU A 5 19.50 -11.24 -22.08
C LEU A 5 18.30 -12.15 -22.19
N ALA A 6 18.41 -13.38 -21.67
CA ALA A 6 17.28 -14.30 -21.57
C ALA A 6 17.28 -15.02 -20.22
N ARG A 7 16.08 -15.07 -19.60
CA ARG A 7 15.79 -15.80 -18.37
C ARG A 7 14.41 -16.45 -18.50
N ASN A 8 14.30 -17.73 -18.17
CA ASN A 8 13.04 -18.48 -18.21
C ASN A 8 12.29 -18.35 -19.55
N ASN A 9 12.98 -18.47 -20.67
CA ASN A 9 12.46 -18.30 -22.04
C ASN A 9 11.90 -16.89 -22.35
N GLN A 10 12.18 -15.91 -21.52
CA GLN A 10 11.85 -14.52 -21.80
C GLN A 10 13.12 -13.76 -22.16
N GLN A 11 13.09 -13.05 -23.29
CA GLN A 11 14.17 -12.23 -23.79
C GLN A 11 13.92 -10.77 -23.41
N ALA A 12 15.00 -10.06 -23.04
CA ALA A 12 15.01 -8.64 -22.72
C ALA A 12 16.21 -7.95 -23.38
N GLY A 13 16.09 -6.68 -23.68
CA GLY A 13 17.12 -5.86 -24.33
C GLY A 13 16.59 -5.09 -25.54
N PRO A 14 17.44 -4.45 -26.35
CA PRO A 14 18.90 -4.45 -26.24
C PRO A 14 19.44 -3.57 -25.09
N TYR A 15 20.50 -4.03 -24.43
CA TYR A 15 21.22 -3.29 -23.39
C TYR A 15 22.60 -2.86 -23.90
N THR A 16 23.13 -1.76 -23.36
CA THR A 16 24.53 -1.41 -23.59
C THR A 16 25.45 -2.21 -22.64
N LEU A 17 26.76 -2.21 -22.93
CA LEU A 17 27.74 -2.89 -22.08
C LEU A 17 27.77 -2.28 -20.66
N GLU A 18 27.65 -0.95 -20.56
CA GLU A 18 27.61 -0.24 -19.29
C GLU A 18 26.35 -0.60 -18.47
N GLN A 19 25.20 -0.71 -19.16
CA GLN A 19 23.95 -1.12 -18.51
C GLN A 19 24.04 -2.56 -18.01
N LEU A 20 24.60 -3.47 -18.80
CA LEU A 20 24.80 -4.85 -18.36
C LEU A 20 25.71 -4.92 -17.13
N ASN A 21 26.82 -4.21 -17.13
CA ASN A 21 27.76 -4.19 -16.01
C ASN A 21 27.13 -3.57 -14.77
N GLN A 22 26.29 -2.54 -14.92
CA GLN A 22 25.54 -1.97 -13.81
C GLN A 22 24.51 -2.96 -13.24
N MET A 23 23.81 -3.71 -14.10
CA MET A 23 22.86 -4.76 -13.69
C MET A 23 23.57 -5.96 -13.02
N LEU A 24 24.77 -6.33 -13.47
CA LEU A 24 25.60 -7.33 -12.82
C LEU A 24 26.05 -6.88 -11.42
N ALA A 25 26.55 -5.65 -11.29
CA ALA A 25 26.98 -5.07 -10.01
C ALA A 25 25.83 -4.92 -9.02
N SER A 26 24.61 -4.62 -9.49
CA SER A 26 23.39 -4.49 -8.67
C SER A 26 22.64 -5.81 -8.47
N GLN A 27 23.16 -6.94 -8.98
CA GLN A 27 22.54 -8.27 -8.92
C GLN A 27 21.11 -8.34 -9.53
N GLN A 28 20.78 -7.43 -10.43
CA GLN A 28 19.52 -7.48 -11.18
C GLN A 28 19.54 -8.59 -12.24
N VAL A 29 20.71 -8.94 -12.73
CA VAL A 29 20.95 -10.10 -13.58
C VAL A 29 21.82 -11.11 -12.87
N LEU A 30 21.60 -12.39 -13.10
CA LEU A 30 22.31 -13.49 -12.49
C LEU A 30 23.37 -14.04 -13.45
N LEU A 31 24.42 -14.63 -12.92
CA LEU A 31 25.45 -15.30 -13.73
C LEU A 31 24.91 -16.51 -14.50
N THR A 32 23.73 -17.01 -14.10
CA THR A 32 23.00 -18.08 -14.81
C THR A 32 22.12 -17.58 -15.96
N ASP A 33 21.91 -16.28 -16.09
CA ASP A 33 21.14 -15.72 -17.21
C ASP A 33 21.94 -15.85 -18.50
N LEU A 34 21.23 -16.12 -19.59
CA LEU A 34 21.83 -16.21 -20.91
C LEU A 34 22.00 -14.81 -21.50
N ALA A 35 23.12 -14.59 -22.18
CA ALA A 35 23.41 -13.37 -22.92
C ALA A 35 23.81 -13.68 -24.35
N TRP A 36 23.45 -12.77 -25.25
CA TRP A 36 23.81 -12.81 -26.64
C TRP A 36 24.09 -11.40 -27.17
N HIS A 37 25.09 -11.26 -28.01
CA HIS A 37 25.35 -10.04 -28.78
C HIS A 37 25.81 -10.38 -30.19
N GLN A 38 25.80 -9.40 -31.07
CA GLN A 38 26.27 -9.55 -32.43
C GLN A 38 27.72 -10.06 -32.48
N GLY A 39 27.96 -11.14 -33.19
CA GLY A 39 29.23 -11.84 -33.25
C GLY A 39 29.27 -13.16 -32.46
N MET A 40 28.27 -13.46 -31.65
CA MET A 40 28.11 -14.75 -30.98
C MET A 40 27.27 -15.70 -31.83
N THR A 41 27.67 -16.95 -31.90
CA THR A 41 26.93 -18.00 -32.62
C THR A 41 25.81 -18.62 -31.83
N GLU A 42 25.85 -18.52 -30.52
CA GLU A 42 24.88 -19.09 -29.56
C GLU A 42 24.73 -18.24 -28.29
N TRP A 43 23.65 -18.47 -27.60
CA TRP A 43 23.42 -17.87 -26.27
C TRP A 43 24.32 -18.53 -25.23
N LYS A 44 25.04 -17.75 -24.42
CA LYS A 44 25.92 -18.25 -23.35
C LYS A 44 25.53 -17.67 -22.00
N ALA A 45 25.75 -18.45 -20.95
CA ALA A 45 25.51 -17.95 -19.59
C ALA A 45 26.48 -16.80 -19.26
N LEU A 46 25.98 -15.77 -18.59
CA LEU A 46 26.79 -14.64 -18.16
C LEU A 46 27.99 -15.09 -17.31
N GLY A 47 27.84 -16.13 -16.49
CA GLY A 47 28.93 -16.69 -15.71
C GLY A 47 30.08 -17.23 -16.55
N GLU A 48 29.82 -17.80 -17.74
CA GLU A 48 30.82 -18.25 -18.69
C GLU A 48 31.51 -17.06 -19.36
N LEU A 49 30.72 -16.07 -19.81
CA LEU A 49 31.22 -14.87 -20.48
C LEU A 49 32.04 -13.97 -19.58
N THR A 50 31.70 -13.93 -18.30
CA THR A 50 32.37 -13.09 -17.29
C THR A 50 33.46 -13.83 -16.52
N GLN A 51 33.63 -15.13 -16.76
CA GLN A 51 34.51 -16.01 -15.96
C GLN A 51 34.18 -15.94 -14.45
N GLY A 52 32.88 -15.83 -14.11
CA GLY A 52 32.41 -15.72 -12.74
C GLY A 52 32.57 -14.33 -12.09
N LYS A 53 33.05 -13.34 -12.83
CA LYS A 53 33.17 -11.95 -12.34
C LYS A 53 31.87 -11.18 -12.56
N PHE A 54 31.62 -10.15 -11.76
CA PHE A 54 30.46 -9.26 -11.92
C PHE A 54 30.72 -8.10 -12.89
N VAL A 55 31.63 -8.31 -13.84
CA VAL A 55 31.97 -7.36 -14.91
C VAL A 55 32.18 -8.14 -16.20
N TYR A 56 31.47 -7.77 -17.25
CA TYR A 56 31.62 -8.32 -18.58
C TYR A 56 32.53 -7.42 -19.44
N GLN A 57 33.57 -8.01 -20.02
CA GLN A 57 34.45 -7.36 -20.99
C GLN A 57 34.59 -8.32 -22.19
N PRO A 58 33.94 -8.03 -23.32
CA PRO A 58 34.08 -8.85 -24.52
C PRO A 58 35.48 -8.78 -25.10
N GLU A 59 35.96 -9.88 -25.69
CA GLU A 59 37.27 -9.91 -26.37
C GLU A 59 37.28 -8.89 -27.51
N GLY A 60 38.37 -8.07 -27.53
CA GLY A 60 38.52 -6.98 -28.50
C GLY A 60 37.87 -5.66 -28.13
N TYR A 61 37.22 -5.53 -26.96
CA TYR A 61 36.71 -4.26 -26.48
C TYR A 61 37.88 -3.40 -25.94
N VAL A 62 38.26 -2.38 -26.73
CA VAL A 62 39.18 -1.33 -26.25
C VAL A 62 38.34 -0.31 -25.51
N ALA A 63 38.47 -0.29 -24.17
CA ALA A 63 37.84 0.76 -23.38
C ALA A 63 38.39 2.14 -23.88
N PRO A 64 37.53 3.17 -24.05
CA PRO A 64 38.02 4.51 -24.29
C PRO A 64 39.09 4.85 -23.23
N ALA A 65 40.27 5.28 -23.68
CA ALA A 65 41.33 5.66 -22.76
C ALA A 65 40.81 6.64 -21.72
N PRO A 66 41.13 6.49 -20.42
CA PRO A 66 40.76 7.46 -19.42
C PRO A 66 41.28 8.81 -19.89
N VAL A 67 40.39 9.76 -20.11
CA VAL A 67 40.77 11.14 -20.37
C VAL A 67 41.55 11.59 -19.16
N ALA A 68 42.86 11.88 -19.36
CA ALA A 68 43.73 12.38 -18.30
C ALA A 68 43.07 13.55 -17.60
N GLU A 69 42.98 13.49 -16.28
CA GLU A 69 42.53 14.62 -15.46
C GLU A 69 43.39 15.83 -15.80
N PRO A 70 42.81 16.96 -16.22
CA PRO A 70 43.55 18.19 -16.34
C PRO A 70 43.99 18.63 -14.94
N ALA A 71 45.28 19.01 -14.83
CA ALA A 71 45.88 19.55 -13.62
C ALA A 71 45.02 20.69 -13.02
N PRO A 72 45.10 20.94 -11.71
CA PRO A 72 44.24 21.90 -11.02
C PRO A 72 44.48 23.30 -11.57
N PHE A 73 43.51 23.86 -12.25
CA PHE A 73 43.49 25.26 -12.63
C PHE A 73 42.98 26.10 -11.46
N GLU A 74 43.76 27.14 -11.15
CA GLU A 74 43.37 28.23 -10.25
C GLU A 74 42.02 28.80 -10.63
N GLN A 75 41.17 29.01 -9.66
CA GLN A 75 39.81 29.58 -9.84
C GLN A 75 39.89 31.08 -10.23
N PRO A 76 39.35 31.47 -11.35
CA PRO A 76 38.80 32.83 -11.52
C PRO A 76 37.35 32.85 -11.05
N ALA A 77 36.98 33.91 -10.36
CA ALA A 77 35.68 34.18 -9.78
C ALA A 77 34.51 34.06 -10.78
N ALA A 78 33.47 33.40 -10.32
CA ALA A 78 32.06 33.51 -10.71
C ALA A 78 31.72 33.65 -12.21
N ALA A 79 31.78 32.50 -12.93
CA ALA A 79 30.97 32.33 -14.15
C ALA A 79 29.84 31.29 -13.84
N LYS A 80 28.61 31.69 -14.17
CA LYS A 80 27.40 30.91 -14.00
C LYS A 80 27.56 29.57 -14.71
N THR A 81 27.83 28.52 -13.97
CA THR A 81 27.85 27.14 -14.47
C THR A 81 26.45 26.76 -14.89
N ASN A 82 26.22 26.70 -16.20
CA ASN A 82 25.16 25.88 -16.76
C ASN A 82 25.48 24.39 -16.48
N THR A 83 25.20 23.97 -15.26
CA THR A 83 25.12 22.57 -14.93
C THR A 83 23.92 22.04 -15.72
N TYR A 84 24.20 21.26 -16.78
CA TYR A 84 23.22 20.30 -17.28
C TYR A 84 22.97 19.34 -16.13
N ALA A 85 22.10 19.74 -15.22
CA ALA A 85 21.54 18.85 -14.24
C ALA A 85 20.85 17.75 -15.05
N ARG A 86 21.50 16.55 -15.04
CA ARG A 86 20.75 15.34 -15.31
C ARG A 86 19.38 15.53 -14.63
N PRO A 87 18.24 15.40 -15.32
CA PRO A 87 16.98 15.46 -14.62
C PRO A 87 17.01 14.31 -13.61
N THR A 88 17.48 14.61 -12.41
CA THR A 88 17.13 13.82 -11.25
C THR A 88 15.63 13.87 -11.30
N ALA A 89 14.99 12.74 -11.61
CA ALA A 89 13.56 12.60 -11.42
C ALA A 89 13.31 13.28 -10.09
N LYS A 90 12.63 14.45 -10.12
CA LYS A 90 12.32 15.20 -8.90
C LYS A 90 11.74 14.13 -7.99
N ALA A 91 12.49 13.73 -6.98
CA ALA A 91 11.92 12.93 -5.93
C ALA A 91 10.73 13.79 -5.50
N ASN A 92 9.54 13.39 -5.95
CA ASN A 92 8.33 14.10 -5.61
C ASN A 92 8.27 14.00 -4.10
N THR A 93 8.78 15.01 -3.41
CA THR A 93 8.78 15.12 -1.95
C THR A 93 7.36 15.41 -1.55
N PHE A 94 6.53 14.37 -1.57
CA PHE A 94 5.17 14.45 -1.12
C PHE A 94 5.17 14.66 0.38
N GLU A 95 4.51 15.70 0.84
CA GLU A 95 4.28 15.90 2.25
C GLU A 95 3.37 14.78 2.77
N LEU A 96 3.93 13.93 3.64
CA LEU A 96 3.17 12.84 4.24
C LEU A 96 2.06 13.39 5.13
N ALA A 97 0.87 12.83 5.02
CA ALA A 97 -0.25 13.18 5.88
C ALA A 97 0.13 13.02 7.36
N SER A 98 -0.24 14.00 8.18
CA SER A 98 -0.03 13.93 9.62
C SER A 98 -0.85 12.79 10.24
N ILE A 99 -0.36 12.22 11.34
CA ILE A 99 -1.08 11.16 12.06
C ILE A 99 -2.46 11.64 12.53
N PRO A 100 -2.61 12.83 13.13
CA PRO A 100 -3.94 13.34 13.51
C PRO A 100 -4.92 13.41 12.33
N ALA A 101 -4.47 13.91 11.16
CA ALA A 101 -5.34 13.99 9.99
C ALA A 101 -5.83 12.60 9.52
N ARG A 102 -4.97 11.57 9.61
CA ARG A 102 -5.35 10.19 9.29
C ARG A 102 -6.34 9.61 10.30
N ILE A 103 -6.14 9.89 11.61
CA ILE A 103 -7.05 9.46 12.67
C ILE A 103 -8.41 10.10 12.44
N PHE A 104 -8.44 11.42 12.23
CA PHE A 104 -9.68 12.15 12.04
C PHE A 104 -10.42 11.72 10.76
N ALA A 105 -9.69 11.46 9.67
CA ALA A 105 -10.28 10.89 8.47
C ALA A 105 -10.94 9.53 8.73
N LYS A 106 -10.24 8.63 9.45
CA LYS A 106 -10.79 7.31 9.79
C LYS A 106 -11.99 7.43 10.74
N PHE A 107 -11.94 8.35 11.69
CA PHE A 107 -13.06 8.64 12.59
C PHE A 107 -14.32 9.08 11.80
N ILE A 108 -14.17 10.02 10.86
CA ILE A 108 -15.28 10.44 10.01
C ILE A 108 -15.80 9.26 9.18
N ASP A 109 -14.92 8.48 8.56
CA ASP A 109 -15.32 7.30 7.79
C ASP A 109 -16.08 6.28 8.67
N LEU A 110 -15.69 6.12 9.94
CA LEU A 110 -16.36 5.26 10.91
C LEU A 110 -17.74 5.80 11.31
N LEU A 111 -17.89 7.11 11.49
CA LEU A 111 -19.19 7.72 11.78
C LEU A 111 -20.26 7.42 10.71
N LEU A 112 -19.84 7.19 9.47
CA LEU A 112 -20.73 6.83 8.37
C LEU A 112 -21.32 5.41 8.51
N TRP A 113 -20.83 4.59 9.44
CA TRP A 113 -21.38 3.26 9.73
C TRP A 113 -22.47 3.30 10.79
N ILE A 114 -22.49 4.36 11.62
CA ILE A 114 -23.47 4.52 12.72
C ILE A 114 -24.92 4.44 12.21
N PRO A 115 -25.32 5.06 11.08
CA PRO A 115 -26.72 4.95 10.62
C PRO A 115 -27.19 3.51 10.40
N ALA A 116 -26.28 2.58 10.07
CA ALA A 116 -26.66 1.17 9.91
C ALA A 116 -27.23 0.57 11.22
N THR A 117 -26.69 0.96 12.38
CA THR A 117 -27.18 0.49 13.68
C THR A 117 -28.56 1.06 14.00
N PHE A 118 -28.80 2.33 13.65
CA PHE A 118 -30.13 2.94 13.80
C PHE A 118 -31.14 2.31 12.85
N ILE A 119 -30.76 1.95 11.64
CA ILE A 119 -31.63 1.24 10.68
C ILE A 119 -32.06 -0.10 11.26
N LEU A 120 -31.18 -0.85 11.89
CA LEU A 120 -31.50 -2.14 12.51
C LEU A 120 -32.60 -1.99 13.58
N THR A 121 -32.53 -0.96 14.40
CA THR A 121 -33.52 -0.72 15.48
C THR A 121 -34.74 0.11 15.06
N ALA A 122 -34.72 0.65 13.82
CA ALA A 122 -35.82 1.47 13.33
C ALA A 122 -37.13 0.68 13.17
N PHE A 123 -37.01 -0.64 12.99
CA PHE A 123 -38.17 -1.55 12.84
C PHE A 123 -38.72 -2.05 14.18
N PHE A 124 -38.12 -1.68 15.32
CA PHE A 124 -38.55 -2.13 16.63
C PHE A 124 -39.79 -1.39 17.12
N THR A 125 -40.72 -2.15 17.68
CA THR A 125 -41.82 -1.64 18.50
C THR A 125 -41.27 -1.03 19.81
N ALA A 126 -42.13 -0.37 20.57
CA ALA A 126 -41.77 0.20 21.87
C ALA A 126 -41.32 -0.90 22.86
N GLU A 127 -41.95 -2.04 22.86
CA GLU A 127 -41.62 -3.19 23.71
C GLU A 127 -40.25 -3.81 23.31
N GLU A 128 -40.03 -3.97 22.02
CA GLU A 128 -38.72 -4.49 21.51
C GLU A 128 -37.59 -3.54 21.84
N LYS A 129 -37.78 -2.23 21.75
CA LYS A 129 -36.76 -1.24 22.18
C LYS A 129 -36.43 -1.37 23.65
N LEU A 130 -37.44 -1.56 24.50
CA LEU A 130 -37.20 -1.77 25.92
C LEU A 130 -36.44 -3.08 26.17
N ARG A 131 -36.86 -4.17 25.55
CA ARG A 131 -36.17 -5.46 25.64
C ARG A 131 -34.74 -5.40 25.14
N PHE A 132 -34.49 -4.73 24.04
CA PHE A 132 -33.16 -4.52 23.49
C PHE A 132 -32.26 -3.77 24.49
N THR A 133 -32.79 -2.72 25.14
CA THR A 133 -32.05 -1.97 26.17
C THR A 133 -31.72 -2.87 27.37
N GLN A 134 -32.68 -3.67 27.85
CA GLN A 134 -32.48 -4.61 28.96
C GLN A 134 -31.43 -5.69 28.64
N LEU A 135 -31.47 -6.27 27.43
CA LEU A 135 -30.48 -7.24 26.99
C LEU A 135 -29.09 -6.63 26.93
N ASN A 136 -28.98 -5.42 26.39
CA ASN A 136 -27.70 -4.71 26.30
C ASN A 136 -27.12 -4.43 27.69
N GLU A 137 -27.95 -4.02 28.64
CA GLU A 137 -27.56 -3.81 30.03
C GLU A 137 -27.08 -5.11 30.70
N GLN A 138 -27.78 -6.23 30.47
CA GLN A 138 -27.40 -7.54 30.95
C GLN A 138 -26.05 -7.99 30.37
N ILE A 139 -25.85 -7.83 29.06
CA ILE A 139 -24.58 -8.14 28.38
C ILE A 139 -23.43 -7.33 29.00
N MET A 140 -23.63 -6.02 29.19
CA MET A 140 -22.63 -5.15 29.78
C MET A 140 -22.32 -5.56 31.23
N THR A 141 -23.32 -5.86 32.04
CA THR A 141 -23.16 -6.29 33.41
C THR A 141 -22.39 -7.61 33.48
N GLN A 142 -22.71 -8.57 32.62
CA GLN A 142 -22.02 -9.87 32.56
C GLN A 142 -20.60 -9.72 32.05
N ALA A 143 -20.35 -8.90 31.01
CA ALA A 143 -19.03 -8.75 30.41
C ALA A 143 -18.06 -7.95 31.30
N MET A 144 -18.57 -6.99 32.10
CA MET A 144 -17.77 -6.13 32.97
C MET A 144 -17.78 -6.56 34.43
N GLY A 145 -18.52 -7.60 34.79
CA GLY A 145 -18.60 -8.15 36.14
C GLY A 145 -17.28 -8.82 36.59
N GLY A 146 -17.11 -8.98 37.90
CA GLY A 146 -15.90 -9.57 38.48
C GLY A 146 -15.65 -11.04 38.12
N ASN A 147 -16.67 -11.74 37.57
CA ASN A 147 -16.58 -13.12 37.09
C ASN A 147 -17.45 -13.27 35.83
N PRO A 148 -16.95 -12.88 34.64
CA PRO A 148 -17.72 -12.91 33.41
C PRO A 148 -18.02 -14.35 32.96
N ASP A 149 -19.29 -14.69 32.82
CA ASP A 149 -19.73 -15.95 32.19
C ASP A 149 -19.86 -15.73 30.68
N GLN A 150 -18.86 -16.22 29.96
CA GLN A 150 -18.80 -16.07 28.49
C GLN A 150 -19.98 -16.77 27.79
N ASN A 151 -20.43 -17.93 28.28
CA ASN A 151 -21.55 -18.65 27.70
C ASN A 151 -22.84 -17.84 27.85
N ARG A 152 -23.04 -17.21 29.00
CA ARG A 152 -24.18 -16.32 29.24
C ARG A 152 -24.14 -15.08 28.37
N VAL A 153 -22.97 -14.47 28.18
CA VAL A 153 -22.81 -13.34 27.26
C VAL A 153 -23.16 -13.73 25.82
N LEU A 154 -22.68 -14.86 25.33
CA LEU A 154 -23.01 -15.36 24.00
C LEU A 154 -24.50 -15.66 23.82
N GLU A 155 -25.15 -16.25 24.83
CA GLU A 155 -26.58 -16.51 24.82
C GLU A 155 -27.38 -15.20 24.71
N LEU A 156 -27.06 -14.20 25.53
CA LEU A 156 -27.69 -12.88 25.50
C LEU A 156 -27.48 -12.16 24.16
N GLN A 157 -26.27 -12.25 23.59
CA GLN A 157 -25.98 -11.71 22.26
C GLN A 157 -26.79 -12.40 21.17
N SER A 158 -26.97 -13.74 21.24
CA SER A 158 -27.82 -14.48 20.31
C SER A 158 -29.27 -13.99 20.41
N GLN A 159 -29.81 -13.88 21.61
CA GLN A 159 -31.17 -13.36 21.83
C GLN A 159 -31.34 -11.94 21.26
N MET A 160 -30.32 -11.10 21.41
CA MET A 160 -30.32 -9.74 20.85
C MET A 160 -30.30 -9.74 19.33
N LEU A 161 -29.52 -10.65 18.69
CA LEU A 161 -29.45 -10.78 17.22
C LEU A 161 -30.77 -11.31 16.64
N ASP A 162 -31.45 -12.21 17.35
CA ASP A 162 -32.74 -12.79 16.92
C ASP A 162 -33.90 -11.77 16.94
N MET A 163 -33.71 -10.63 17.61
CA MET A 163 -34.71 -9.55 17.59
C MET A 163 -34.79 -8.81 16.27
N PHE A 164 -33.73 -8.83 15.47
CA PHE A 164 -33.70 -8.07 14.22
C PHE A 164 -34.44 -8.82 13.11
N SER A 165 -35.46 -8.18 12.56
CA SER A 165 -36.22 -8.74 11.45
C SER A 165 -35.37 -8.85 10.16
N THR A 166 -35.80 -9.72 9.25
CA THR A 166 -35.16 -9.82 7.91
C THR A 166 -35.17 -8.49 7.17
N GLN A 167 -36.26 -7.68 7.33
CA GLN A 167 -36.34 -6.36 6.74
C GLN A 167 -35.27 -5.41 7.29
N ALA A 168 -35.03 -5.44 8.61
CA ALA A 168 -33.99 -4.63 9.26
C ALA A 168 -32.61 -4.99 8.73
N TRP A 169 -32.29 -6.28 8.65
CA TRP A 169 -31.01 -6.76 8.08
C TRP A 169 -30.87 -6.35 6.60
N THR A 170 -31.93 -6.50 5.80
CA THR A 170 -31.91 -6.12 4.39
C THR A 170 -31.69 -4.62 4.21
N ALA A 171 -32.39 -3.80 4.98
CA ALA A 171 -32.26 -2.34 4.91
C ALA A 171 -30.84 -1.88 5.35
N ALA A 172 -30.34 -2.41 6.45
CA ALA A 172 -28.99 -2.12 6.92
C ALA A 172 -27.92 -2.59 5.92
N GLY A 173 -28.08 -3.80 5.37
CA GLY A 173 -27.20 -4.36 4.34
C GLY A 173 -27.18 -3.52 3.07
N LEU A 174 -28.35 -3.06 2.60
CA LEU A 174 -28.45 -2.18 1.44
C LEU A 174 -27.78 -0.83 1.70
N TYR A 175 -27.99 -0.24 2.86
CA TYR A 175 -27.28 0.98 3.27
C TYR A 175 -25.76 0.81 3.24
N LEU A 176 -25.25 -0.26 3.85
CA LEU A 176 -23.82 -0.56 3.86
C LEU A 176 -23.27 -0.77 2.46
N LEU A 177 -23.99 -1.49 1.60
CA LEU A 177 -23.59 -1.70 0.20
C LEU A 177 -23.49 -0.37 -0.56
N ILE A 178 -24.49 0.51 -0.43
CA ILE A 178 -24.49 1.83 -1.04
C ILE A 178 -23.28 2.64 -0.54
N MET A 179 -23.03 2.62 0.76
CA MET A 179 -21.88 3.32 1.33
C MET A 179 -20.54 2.76 0.84
N LEU A 180 -20.40 1.44 0.70
CA LEU A 180 -19.20 0.81 0.13
C LEU A 180 -19.00 1.22 -1.34
N VAL A 181 -20.07 1.25 -2.13
CA VAL A 181 -20.01 1.68 -3.54
C VAL A 181 -19.57 3.14 -3.64
N ILE A 182 -20.17 4.02 -2.84
CA ILE A 182 -19.79 5.45 -2.81
C ILE A 182 -18.32 5.62 -2.41
N GLN A 183 -17.89 4.98 -1.32
CA GLN A 183 -16.51 5.04 -0.85
C GLN A 183 -15.53 4.46 -1.89
N GLY A 184 -15.86 3.32 -2.49
CA GLY A 184 -15.06 2.71 -3.54
C GLY A 184 -14.92 3.62 -4.76
N TYR A 185 -16.02 4.22 -5.22
CA TYR A 185 -16.00 5.17 -6.32
C TYR A 185 -15.13 6.41 -6.03
N LEU A 186 -15.27 7.01 -4.85
CA LEU A 186 -14.48 8.16 -4.44
C LEU A 186 -12.99 7.84 -4.37
N ILE A 187 -12.64 6.68 -3.83
CA ILE A 187 -11.25 6.21 -3.77
C ILE A 187 -10.71 5.93 -5.18
N ALA A 188 -11.50 5.32 -6.06
CA ALA A 188 -11.11 5.08 -7.45
C ALA A 188 -10.87 6.38 -8.22
N LYS A 189 -11.74 7.38 -8.02
CA LYS A 189 -11.69 8.65 -8.75
C LYS A 189 -10.60 9.60 -8.24
N SER A 190 -10.40 9.69 -6.93
CA SER A 190 -9.57 10.74 -6.33
C SER A 190 -8.51 10.20 -5.33
N GLY A 191 -8.49 8.91 -5.06
CA GLY A 191 -7.67 8.34 -3.99
C GLY A 191 -8.15 8.71 -2.58
N GLN A 192 -9.40 9.15 -2.42
CA GLN A 192 -9.91 9.69 -1.16
C GLN A 192 -11.24 9.05 -0.77
N SER A 193 -11.38 8.60 0.47
CA SER A 193 -12.67 8.37 1.12
C SER A 193 -13.32 9.71 1.50
N ILE A 194 -14.56 9.69 1.98
CA ILE A 194 -15.25 10.89 2.47
C ILE A 194 -14.43 11.55 3.58
N GLY A 195 -14.00 10.79 4.58
CA GLY A 195 -13.18 11.32 5.68
C GLY A 195 -11.84 11.89 5.20
N LYS A 196 -11.17 11.22 4.24
CA LYS A 196 -9.92 11.73 3.66
C LYS A 196 -10.11 12.99 2.84
N LYS A 197 -11.25 13.11 2.15
CA LYS A 197 -11.57 14.34 1.40
C LYS A 197 -11.76 15.53 2.33
N LEU A 198 -12.47 15.33 3.45
CA LEU A 198 -12.69 16.39 4.46
C LEU A 198 -11.38 16.80 5.16
N THR A 199 -10.47 15.87 5.38
CA THR A 199 -9.16 16.13 6.00
C THR A 199 -8.05 16.52 5.02
N LYS A 200 -8.38 16.69 3.73
CA LYS A 200 -7.45 17.08 2.66
C LYS A 200 -6.21 16.17 2.56
N ILE A 201 -6.43 14.86 2.65
CA ILE A 201 -5.39 13.85 2.46
C ILE A 201 -5.83 12.85 1.39
N LYS A 202 -4.89 12.24 0.69
CA LYS A 202 -5.18 11.25 -0.36
C LYS A 202 -4.23 10.06 -0.35
N ILE A 203 -4.73 8.92 -0.85
CA ILE A 203 -3.97 7.70 -1.06
C ILE A 203 -3.29 7.78 -2.42
N VAL A 204 -1.99 7.51 -2.44
CA VAL A 204 -1.19 7.44 -3.67
C VAL A 204 -0.31 6.20 -3.66
N ASP A 205 0.21 5.85 -4.81
CA ASP A 205 1.26 4.85 -4.95
C ASP A 205 2.51 5.26 -4.17
N ALA A 206 3.12 4.33 -3.45
CA ALA A 206 4.23 4.64 -2.55
C ALA A 206 5.52 5.05 -3.28
N GLU A 207 5.72 4.56 -4.52
CA GLU A 207 6.92 4.81 -5.31
C GLU A 207 6.74 6.03 -6.20
N THR A 208 5.68 6.02 -7.01
CA THR A 208 5.46 7.05 -8.04
C THR A 208 4.73 8.28 -7.50
N GLY A 209 4.00 8.16 -6.40
CA GLY A 209 3.14 9.24 -5.87
C GLY A 209 1.91 9.55 -6.74
N THR A 210 1.67 8.75 -7.78
CA THR A 210 0.49 8.87 -8.63
C THR A 210 -0.73 8.19 -8.00
N GLN A 211 -1.89 8.36 -8.60
CA GLN A 211 -3.10 7.69 -8.15
C GLN A 211 -2.92 6.18 -8.27
N THR A 212 -3.24 5.45 -7.21
CA THR A 212 -3.17 3.98 -7.19
C THR A 212 -4.47 3.35 -7.74
N SER A 213 -4.40 2.08 -8.16
CA SER A 213 -5.57 1.35 -8.65
C SER A 213 -6.58 1.07 -7.52
N LEU A 214 -7.87 0.94 -7.88
CA LEU A 214 -8.94 0.61 -6.92
C LEU A 214 -8.64 -0.70 -6.16
N MET A 215 -8.13 -1.71 -6.85
CA MET A 215 -7.77 -2.99 -6.23
C MET A 215 -6.80 -2.79 -5.06
N ARG A 216 -5.77 -1.98 -5.23
CA ARG A 216 -4.76 -1.72 -4.20
C ARG A 216 -5.28 -0.75 -3.13
N ALA A 217 -5.93 0.34 -3.53
CA ALA A 217 -6.39 1.39 -2.61
C ALA A 217 -7.59 0.99 -1.77
N PHE A 218 -8.45 0.12 -2.28
CA PHE A 218 -9.69 -0.27 -1.63
C PHE A 218 -9.67 -1.74 -1.21
N THR A 219 -9.50 -2.69 -2.16
CA THR A 219 -9.61 -4.11 -1.84
C THR A 219 -8.50 -4.58 -0.91
N LEU A 220 -7.23 -4.45 -1.32
CA LEU A 220 -6.09 -4.91 -0.50
C LEU A 220 -5.97 -4.11 0.80
N ARG A 221 -6.20 -2.81 0.75
CA ARG A 221 -6.01 -1.92 1.88
C ARG A 221 -7.15 -1.97 2.89
N SER A 222 -8.40 -2.13 2.44
CA SER A 222 -9.59 -2.04 3.30
C SER A 222 -10.22 -3.40 3.52
N ILE A 223 -10.61 -4.12 2.46
CA ILE A 223 -11.36 -5.37 2.58
C ILE A 223 -10.53 -6.47 3.23
N VAL A 224 -9.27 -6.65 2.80
CA VAL A 224 -8.39 -7.68 3.37
C VAL A 224 -8.14 -7.46 4.87
N PHE A 225 -8.20 -6.21 5.34
CA PHE A 225 -8.00 -5.90 6.76
C PHE A 225 -9.29 -5.87 7.58
N ILE A 226 -10.48 -5.77 6.96
CA ILE A 226 -11.77 -5.82 7.66
C ILE A 226 -11.98 -7.22 8.27
N LEU A 227 -11.75 -8.29 7.52
CA LEU A 227 -11.99 -9.66 7.98
C LEU A 227 -11.17 -10.02 9.23
N PRO A 228 -9.83 -9.88 9.25
CA PRO A 228 -9.06 -10.12 10.47
C PRO A 228 -9.46 -9.20 11.63
N THR A 229 -9.86 -7.95 11.35
CA THR A 229 -10.32 -7.03 12.39
C THR A 229 -11.61 -7.51 13.04
N ILE A 230 -12.52 -8.11 12.30
CA ILE A 230 -13.76 -8.67 12.85
C ILE A 230 -13.47 -9.86 13.76
N TYR A 231 -12.54 -10.75 13.38
CA TYR A 231 -12.23 -11.98 14.13
C TYR A 231 -11.23 -11.79 15.28
N PHE A 232 -10.27 -10.89 15.13
CA PHE A 232 -9.15 -10.69 16.07
C PHE A 232 -9.14 -9.29 16.70
N ILE A 233 -10.30 -8.67 16.83
CA ILE A 233 -10.50 -7.33 17.41
C ILE A 233 -10.01 -7.31 18.86
N PRO A 234 -9.36 -6.28 19.34
CA PRO A 234 -8.84 -5.04 18.74
C PRO A 234 -7.34 -5.11 18.38
N LEU A 235 -6.67 -6.23 18.71
CA LEU A 235 -5.21 -6.37 18.68
C LEU A 235 -4.63 -6.15 17.27
N PHE A 236 -5.30 -6.69 16.26
CA PHE A 236 -4.85 -6.56 14.87
C PHE A 236 -4.87 -5.09 14.39
N SER A 237 -5.93 -4.36 14.73
CA SER A 237 -6.01 -2.93 14.41
C SER A 237 -4.94 -2.12 15.14
N LEU A 238 -4.62 -2.47 16.38
CA LEU A 238 -3.57 -1.81 17.15
C LEU A 238 -2.20 -2.00 16.51
N VAL A 239 -1.88 -3.25 16.13
CA VAL A 239 -0.63 -3.57 15.42
C VAL A 239 -0.52 -2.78 14.13
N ASP A 240 -1.58 -2.75 13.30
CA ASP A 240 -1.60 -1.97 12.06
C ASP A 240 -1.28 -0.49 12.31
N TRP A 241 -1.82 0.09 13.36
CA TRP A 241 -1.58 1.48 13.75
C TRP A 241 -0.15 1.75 14.22
N ILE A 242 0.46 0.83 14.99
CA ILE A 242 1.84 0.96 15.47
C ILE A 242 2.80 1.12 14.29
N PHE A 243 2.60 0.36 13.21
CA PHE A 243 3.39 0.53 11.98
C PHE A 243 3.25 1.94 11.37
N GLY A 244 2.09 2.58 11.53
CA GLY A 244 1.84 3.95 11.05
C GLY A 244 2.60 5.05 11.80
N LEU A 245 3.15 4.77 13.00
CA LEU A 245 3.95 5.70 13.79
C LEU A 245 5.39 5.82 13.29
N GLY A 246 5.86 4.93 12.42
CA GLY A 246 7.21 4.96 11.87
C GLY A 246 7.49 6.18 10.98
N LYS A 247 8.76 6.41 10.63
CA LYS A 247 9.23 7.55 9.80
C LYS A 247 8.46 7.68 8.47
N ASN A 248 8.11 6.57 7.84
CA ASN A 248 7.38 6.54 6.58
C ASN A 248 5.86 6.73 6.74
N ARG A 249 5.36 6.77 7.98
CA ARG A 249 3.93 6.89 8.30
C ARG A 249 3.05 5.93 7.49
N GLN A 250 3.55 4.72 7.22
CA GLN A 250 2.83 3.67 6.52
C GLN A 250 2.39 2.60 7.51
N THR A 251 1.09 2.40 7.61
CA THR A 251 0.51 1.28 8.37
C THR A 251 0.77 -0.05 7.66
N LEU A 252 0.46 -1.16 8.30
CA LEU A 252 0.67 -2.48 7.70
C LEU A 252 -0.12 -2.65 6.39
N HIS A 253 -1.39 -2.23 6.39
CA HIS A 253 -2.20 -2.25 5.17
C HIS A 253 -1.68 -1.31 4.07
N ASP A 254 -1.07 -0.16 4.43
CA ASP A 254 -0.41 0.73 3.46
C ASP A 254 0.77 0.04 2.79
N LYS A 255 1.59 -0.68 3.57
CA LYS A 255 2.75 -1.44 3.06
C LYS A 255 2.32 -2.58 2.16
N LEU A 256 1.31 -3.37 2.58
CA LEU A 256 0.79 -4.49 1.78
C LEU A 256 0.26 -4.00 0.42
N ALA A 257 -0.45 -2.89 0.40
CA ALA A 257 -1.00 -2.31 -0.81
C ALA A 257 0.02 -1.47 -1.61
N LYS A 258 1.28 -1.33 -1.12
CA LYS A 258 2.31 -0.42 -1.68
C LYS A 258 1.77 1.00 -1.89
N THR A 259 1.11 1.53 -0.87
CA THR A 259 0.50 2.87 -0.89
C THR A 259 1.06 3.74 0.22
N LYS A 260 0.88 5.04 0.09
CA LYS A 260 1.12 6.02 1.16
C LYS A 260 0.01 7.07 1.16
N VAL A 261 -0.17 7.75 2.27
CA VAL A 261 -1.14 8.83 2.39
C VAL A 261 -0.38 10.14 2.47
N ILE A 262 -0.72 11.06 1.57
CA ILE A 262 -0.10 12.38 1.46
C ILE A 262 -1.13 13.47 1.71
N LYS A 263 -0.65 14.66 2.05
CA LYS A 263 -1.45 15.88 2.11
C LYS A 263 -1.79 16.31 0.68
N GLN A 264 -2.99 16.85 0.50
CA GLN A 264 -3.44 17.39 -0.78
C GLN A 264 -3.20 18.89 -0.84
#